data_973a7ac700921e66e74a73d91eddc38a
#
_entry.id   973a7ac700921e66e74a73d91eddc38a
#
_cell.length_a   1.000
_cell.length_b   1.000
_cell.length_c   1.000
_cell.angle_alpha   90.00
_cell.angle_beta   90.00
_cell.angle_gamma   90.00
#
_symmetry.space_group_name_H-M   'P 1'
#
loop_
_entity.id
_entity.type
_entity.pdbx_description
1 polymer ?
#
loop_
_entity_poly.entity_id
_entity_poly.type
_entity_poly.pdbx_seq_one_letter_code
_entity_poly.pdbx_strand_id
1 'polypeptide(L)'
;MVSTYPSREDIDHWAELGNEGWSFEDLQPYFIKSERFDAPSQNIAQFYETEDVIDPGLHKIKGPVATSFPVNKRAGADAWVKAFENVGLKLRTDPLTGEGQGGYTYVSFLRPVNLY
;
A
#
# COMPACT_ATOMS: atom_id res chain seq x y z
N MET A 1 -5.61 12.66 0.66
CA MET A 1 -4.96 12.31 -0.62
C MET A 1 -4.70 10.83 -0.59
N VAL A 2 -4.80 10.14 -1.72
CA VAL A 2 -4.56 8.70 -1.84
C VAL A 2 -3.11 8.48 -2.20
N SER A 3 -2.44 7.50 -1.58
CA SER A 3 -1.10 7.06 -1.93
C SER A 3 -1.17 5.66 -2.55
N THR A 4 -0.54 5.48 -3.68
CA THR A 4 -0.40 4.19 -4.35
C THR A 4 1.08 3.91 -4.61
N TYR A 5 1.46 2.65 -4.52
CA TYR A 5 2.81 2.22 -4.88
C TYR A 5 2.76 1.52 -6.24
N PRO A 6 3.79 1.68 -7.08
CA PRO A 6 3.87 0.99 -8.35
C PRO A 6 4.10 -0.51 -8.15
N SER A 7 3.73 -1.31 -9.15
CA SER A 7 4.07 -2.72 -9.16
C SER A 7 5.58 -2.92 -9.36
N ARG A 8 6.07 -4.08 -8.95
CA ARG A 8 7.47 -4.49 -9.22
C ARG A 8 7.77 -4.42 -10.72
N GLU A 9 6.87 -4.94 -11.54
CA GLU A 9 7.05 -5.00 -12.98
C GLU A 9 7.15 -3.61 -13.62
N ASP A 10 6.32 -2.65 -13.17
CA ASP A 10 6.38 -1.27 -13.67
C ASP A 10 7.74 -0.61 -13.37
N ILE A 11 8.29 -0.90 -12.19
CA ILE A 11 9.59 -0.35 -11.79
C ILE A 11 10.74 -1.08 -12.49
N ASP A 12 10.71 -2.41 -12.56
CA ASP A 12 11.77 -3.20 -13.19
C ASP A 12 11.91 -2.87 -14.68
N HIS A 13 10.82 -2.49 -15.36
CA HIS A 13 10.85 -1.97 -16.73
C HIS A 13 11.78 -0.75 -16.88
N TRP A 14 11.92 0.07 -15.86
CA TRP A 14 12.86 1.20 -15.93
C TRP A 14 14.32 0.72 -15.92
N ALA A 15 14.63 -0.30 -15.13
CA ALA A 15 15.96 -0.91 -15.15
C ALA A 15 16.26 -1.58 -16.51
N GLU A 16 15.27 -2.25 -17.10
CA GLU A 16 15.38 -2.88 -18.43
C GLU A 16 15.67 -1.86 -19.56
N LEU A 17 15.20 -0.63 -19.40
CA LEU A 17 15.51 0.47 -20.32
C LEU A 17 16.94 1.02 -20.17
N GLY A 18 17.78 0.40 -19.33
CA GLY A 18 19.17 0.75 -19.13
C GLY A 18 19.44 1.71 -17.96
N ASN A 19 18.46 1.92 -17.08
CA ASN A 19 18.66 2.75 -15.88
C ASN A 19 19.15 1.88 -14.71
N GLU A 20 20.44 1.71 -14.58
CA GLU A 20 21.05 0.98 -13.47
C GLU A 20 20.65 1.60 -12.11
N GLY A 21 20.32 0.75 -11.11
CA GLY A 21 19.90 1.20 -9.79
C GLY A 21 18.43 1.63 -9.71
N TRP A 22 17.62 1.34 -10.75
CA TRP A 22 16.20 1.66 -10.81
C TRP A 22 15.31 0.42 -10.84
N SER A 23 15.82 -0.71 -10.38
CA SER A 23 14.99 -1.89 -10.15
C SER A 23 14.08 -1.71 -8.92
N PHE A 24 13.03 -2.52 -8.82
CA PHE A 24 12.19 -2.51 -7.64
C PHE A 24 13.00 -2.79 -6.36
N GLU A 25 13.96 -3.69 -6.41
CA GLU A 25 14.83 -4.01 -5.27
C GLU A 25 15.71 -2.83 -4.86
N ASP A 26 16.17 -2.04 -5.82
CA ASP A 26 16.95 -0.84 -5.54
C ASP A 26 16.09 0.27 -4.91
N LEU A 27 14.83 0.43 -5.36
CA LEU A 27 13.96 1.53 -4.96
C LEU A 27 13.08 1.23 -3.74
N GLN A 28 12.71 -0.03 -3.49
CA GLN A 28 11.87 -0.44 -2.36
C GLN A 28 12.38 0.10 -1.01
N PRO A 29 13.69 0.05 -0.68
CA PRO A 29 14.19 0.61 0.58
C PRO A 29 13.89 2.10 0.76
N TYR A 30 13.82 2.85 -0.34
CA TYR A 30 13.49 4.28 -0.31
C TYR A 30 11.99 4.52 -0.13
N PHE A 31 11.13 3.68 -0.70
CA PHE A 31 9.68 3.70 -0.42
C PHE A 31 9.44 3.47 1.07
N ILE A 32 10.03 2.41 1.63
CA ILE A 32 9.94 2.07 3.05
C ILE A 32 10.49 3.21 3.94
N LYS A 33 11.62 3.80 3.56
CA LYS A 33 12.25 4.89 4.30
C LYS A 33 11.43 6.18 4.28
N SER A 34 10.72 6.42 3.20
CA SER A 34 9.90 7.65 3.06
C SER A 34 8.65 7.61 3.92
N GLU A 35 8.15 6.43 4.24
CA GLU A 35 6.89 6.26 4.92
C GLU A 35 6.98 6.40 6.45
N ARG A 36 5.95 7.01 7.03
CA ARG A 36 5.59 6.88 8.43
C ARG A 36 4.17 6.32 8.49
N PHE A 37 4.07 5.04 8.71
CA PHE A 37 2.80 4.35 8.78
C PHE A 37 2.18 4.48 10.19
N ASP A 38 0.99 5.06 10.25
CA ASP A 38 0.18 5.10 11.46
C ASP A 38 -0.80 3.91 11.41
N ALA A 39 -0.58 2.92 12.25
CA ALA A 39 -1.39 1.71 12.31
C ALA A 39 -2.88 2.03 12.49
N PRO A 40 -3.79 1.28 11.85
CA PRO A 40 -5.22 1.46 12.01
C PRO A 40 -5.68 1.12 13.44
N SER A 41 -6.80 1.71 13.88
CA SER A 41 -7.47 1.25 15.10
C SER A 41 -8.03 -0.18 14.91
N GLN A 42 -8.23 -0.90 16.00
CA GLN A 42 -8.64 -2.31 15.97
C GLN A 42 -9.89 -2.57 15.10
N ASN A 43 -10.90 -1.72 15.20
CA ASN A 43 -12.12 -1.84 14.37
C ASN A 43 -11.87 -1.57 12.88
N ILE A 44 -10.92 -0.74 12.53
CA ILE A 44 -10.52 -0.51 11.14
C ILE A 44 -9.66 -1.67 10.64
N ALA A 45 -8.75 -2.17 11.49
CA ALA A 45 -7.92 -3.34 11.17
C ALA A 45 -8.79 -4.57 10.88
N GLN A 46 -9.77 -4.87 11.73
CA GLN A 46 -10.72 -5.95 11.52
C GLN A 46 -11.58 -5.78 10.26
N PHE A 47 -12.01 -4.55 9.97
CA PHE A 47 -12.82 -4.28 8.78
C PHE A 47 -12.05 -4.48 7.47
N TYR A 48 -10.80 -4.09 7.43
CA TYR A 48 -9.95 -4.21 6.25
C TYR A 48 -9.07 -5.47 6.26
N GLU A 49 -9.24 -6.35 7.27
CA GLU A 49 -8.46 -7.59 7.42
C GLU A 49 -6.95 -7.35 7.31
N THR A 50 -6.50 -6.23 7.89
CA THR A 50 -5.12 -5.74 7.67
C THR A 50 -4.06 -6.64 8.28
N GLU A 51 -4.42 -7.47 9.26
CA GLU A 51 -3.49 -8.42 9.89
C GLU A 51 -2.99 -9.47 8.90
N ASP A 52 -3.82 -9.80 7.90
CA ASP A 52 -3.49 -10.78 6.86
C ASP A 52 -2.83 -10.15 5.62
N VAL A 53 -2.88 -8.82 5.49
CA VAL A 53 -2.47 -8.10 4.28
C VAL A 53 -1.20 -7.28 4.50
N ILE A 54 -1.10 -6.60 5.63
CA ILE A 54 0.01 -5.67 5.90
C ILE A 54 1.19 -6.41 6.53
N ASP A 55 2.35 -6.33 5.89
CA ASP A 55 3.61 -6.82 6.45
C ASP A 55 4.24 -5.77 7.38
N PRO A 56 4.22 -5.96 8.70
CA PRO A 56 4.78 -5.00 9.65
C PRO A 56 6.28 -4.74 9.43
N GLY A 57 6.98 -5.66 8.78
CA GLY A 57 8.40 -5.52 8.48
C GLY A 57 8.70 -4.46 7.42
N LEU A 58 7.76 -4.24 6.51
CA LEU A 58 7.90 -3.28 5.42
C LEU A 58 7.52 -1.85 5.83
N HIS A 59 6.65 -1.68 6.82
CA HIS A 59 6.20 -0.36 7.24
C HIS A 59 7.08 0.25 8.34
N LYS A 60 7.40 1.52 8.20
CA LYS A 60 8.20 2.28 9.19
C LYS A 60 7.36 3.37 9.85
N ILE A 61 7.80 3.78 11.03
CA ILE A 61 7.11 4.77 11.87
C ILE A 61 7.82 6.13 11.92
N LYS A 62 8.86 6.33 11.11
CA LYS A 62 9.73 7.51 11.22
C LYS A 62 9.95 8.28 9.91
N GLY A 63 9.32 7.88 8.80
CA GLY A 63 9.48 8.58 7.53
C GLY A 63 8.77 9.94 7.49
N PRO A 64 9.12 10.81 6.55
CA PRO A 64 8.51 12.13 6.41
C PRO A 64 7.07 12.11 5.90
N VAL A 65 6.66 11.04 5.22
CA VAL A 65 5.34 10.92 4.61
C VAL A 65 4.43 10.08 5.50
N ALA A 66 3.47 10.73 6.16
CA ALA A 66 2.52 10.05 7.02
C ALA A 66 1.42 9.35 6.18
N THR A 67 1.28 8.05 6.34
CA THR A 67 0.24 7.23 5.73
C THR A 67 -0.61 6.54 6.79
N SER A 68 -1.86 6.26 6.48
CA SER A 68 -2.76 5.52 7.38
C SER A 68 -3.93 4.94 6.60
N PHE A 69 -4.64 3.99 7.19
CA PHE A 69 -5.98 3.61 6.73
C PHE A 69 -7.01 4.72 7.00
N PRO A 70 -8.12 4.77 6.24
CA PRO A 70 -9.19 5.70 6.52
C PRO A 70 -9.78 5.44 7.91
N VAL A 71 -10.10 6.52 8.64
CA VAL A 71 -10.63 6.41 10.01
C VAL A 71 -12.09 5.91 10.08
N ASN A 72 -12.79 5.94 8.96
CA ASN A 72 -14.20 5.55 8.87
C ASN A 72 -14.39 4.51 7.75
N LYS A 73 -15.26 3.54 8.02
CA LYS A 73 -15.81 2.66 6.98
C LYS A 73 -16.60 3.50 5.97
N ARG A 74 -16.30 3.33 4.70
CA ARG A 74 -17.12 3.92 3.65
C ARG A 74 -18.23 2.94 3.28
N ALA A 75 -19.48 3.44 3.21
CA ALA A 75 -20.59 2.69 2.67
C ALA A 75 -20.23 2.20 1.25
N GLY A 76 -20.42 0.91 0.99
CA GLY A 76 -20.10 0.30 -0.30
C GLY A 76 -18.67 -0.26 -0.44
N ALA A 77 -17.76 -0.06 0.50
CA ALA A 77 -16.43 -0.67 0.43
C ALA A 77 -16.51 -2.20 0.35
N ASP A 78 -17.36 -2.82 1.18
CA ASP A 78 -17.58 -4.28 1.15
C ASP A 78 -18.16 -4.76 -0.19
N ALA A 79 -19.04 -3.94 -0.80
CA ALA A 79 -19.62 -4.27 -2.10
C ALA A 79 -18.56 -4.28 -3.21
N TRP A 80 -17.60 -3.34 -3.16
CA TRP A 80 -16.48 -3.31 -4.09
C TRP A 80 -15.54 -4.50 -3.92
N VAL A 81 -15.17 -4.85 -2.67
CA VAL A 81 -14.35 -6.03 -2.39
C VAL A 81 -15.01 -7.28 -2.98
N LYS A 82 -16.28 -7.52 -2.68
CA LYS A 82 -17.04 -8.64 -3.23
C LYS A 82 -17.16 -8.62 -4.75
N ALA A 83 -17.32 -7.44 -5.34
CA ALA A 83 -17.37 -7.30 -6.79
C ALA A 83 -16.05 -7.72 -7.46
N PHE A 84 -14.90 -7.31 -6.90
CA PHE A 84 -13.60 -7.74 -7.38
C PHE A 84 -13.39 -9.26 -7.24
N GLU A 85 -13.75 -9.83 -6.09
CA GLU A 85 -13.69 -11.28 -5.88
C GLU A 85 -14.55 -12.05 -6.88
N ASN A 86 -15.76 -11.57 -7.16
CA ASN A 86 -16.69 -12.19 -8.13
C ASN A 86 -16.16 -12.21 -9.56
N VAL A 87 -15.30 -11.27 -9.92
CA VAL A 87 -14.62 -11.25 -11.24
C VAL A 87 -13.25 -11.92 -11.21
N GLY A 88 -12.92 -12.62 -10.12
CA GLY A 88 -11.68 -13.38 -9.99
C GLY A 88 -10.45 -12.57 -9.57
N LEU A 89 -10.62 -11.29 -9.26
CA LEU A 89 -9.57 -10.47 -8.67
C LEU A 89 -9.49 -10.75 -7.17
N LYS A 90 -8.32 -11.07 -6.68
CA LYS A 90 -8.10 -11.34 -5.25
C LYS A 90 -7.47 -10.16 -4.57
N LEU A 91 -7.79 -9.98 -3.30
CA LEU A 91 -7.02 -9.10 -2.44
C LEU A 91 -5.57 -9.60 -2.42
N ARG A 92 -4.66 -8.71 -2.76
CA ARG A 92 -3.23 -8.99 -2.77
C ARG A 92 -2.59 -8.50 -1.48
N THR A 93 -1.35 -8.91 -1.33
CA THR A 93 -0.50 -8.55 -0.22
C THR A 93 -0.26 -7.03 -0.12
N ASP A 94 0.53 -6.65 0.83
CA ASP A 94 1.01 -5.30 1.05
C ASP A 94 1.52 -4.64 -0.25
N PRO A 95 1.09 -3.42 -0.58
CA PRO A 95 1.55 -2.72 -1.79
C PRO A 95 3.06 -2.50 -1.83
N LEU A 96 3.73 -2.46 -0.67
CA LEU A 96 5.19 -2.33 -0.59
C LEU A 96 5.95 -3.59 -1.01
N THR A 97 5.28 -4.73 -1.18
CA THR A 97 5.90 -5.93 -1.76
C THR A 97 6.11 -5.82 -3.27
N GLY A 98 5.39 -4.93 -3.94
CA GLY A 98 5.37 -4.81 -5.39
C GLY A 98 4.50 -5.85 -6.11
N GLU A 99 3.80 -6.72 -5.39
CA GLU A 99 3.00 -7.83 -5.95
C GLU A 99 1.57 -7.42 -6.35
N GLY A 100 1.37 -6.17 -6.74
CA GLY A 100 0.05 -5.60 -7.02
C GLY A 100 -0.63 -6.08 -8.31
N GLN A 101 0.03 -6.90 -9.14
CA GLN A 101 -0.52 -7.34 -10.42
C GLN A 101 -1.60 -8.41 -10.30
N GLY A 102 -2.63 -8.28 -11.09
CA GLY A 102 -3.72 -9.25 -11.19
C GLY A 102 -4.59 -9.34 -9.94
N GLY A 103 -4.59 -8.30 -9.11
CA GLY A 103 -5.38 -8.20 -7.89
C GLY A 103 -5.69 -6.75 -7.54
N TYR A 104 -6.13 -6.54 -6.33
CA TYR A 104 -6.31 -5.22 -5.74
C TYR A 104 -5.68 -5.20 -4.34
N THR A 105 -5.39 -4.02 -3.85
CA THR A 105 -4.86 -3.81 -2.51
C THR A 105 -5.55 -2.64 -1.85
N TYR A 106 -5.41 -2.52 -0.55
CA TYR A 106 -5.90 -1.36 0.18
C TYR A 106 -5.02 -0.15 -0.12
N VAL A 107 -5.69 0.98 -0.25
CA VAL A 107 -5.05 2.24 -0.54
C VAL A 107 -4.74 2.98 0.76
N SER A 108 -3.50 3.29 0.97
CA SER A 108 -3.08 4.15 2.07
C SER A 108 -3.46 5.61 1.81
N PHE A 109 -3.80 6.33 2.86
CA PHE A 109 -4.13 7.74 2.78
C PHE A 109 -2.99 8.58 3.38
N LEU A 110 -2.51 9.55 2.61
CA LEU A 110 -1.60 10.55 3.14
C LEU A 110 -2.32 11.40 4.19
N ARG A 111 -1.81 11.42 5.39
CA ARG A 111 -2.26 12.34 6.42
C ARG A 111 -1.63 13.71 6.19
N PRO A 112 -2.40 14.79 6.36
CA PRO A 112 -1.77 16.11 6.45
C PRO A 112 -0.79 16.10 7.62
N VAL A 113 0.45 16.42 7.36
CA VAL A 113 1.39 16.75 8.42
C VAL A 113 0.89 18.06 9.00
N ASN A 114 0.46 18.06 10.27
CA ASN A 114 0.22 19.31 10.96
C ASN A 114 1.56 20.04 11.04
N LEU A 115 1.72 21.03 10.19
CA LEU A 115 2.80 22.00 10.24
C LEU A 115 2.51 22.99 11.37
N TYR A 116 2.68 22.54 12.63
CA TYR A 116 2.68 23.41 13.80
C TYR A 116 3.84 23.01 14.69
#